data_9664090fb4300f63237091086c7cd4f8
#
_entry.id   9664090fb4300f63237091086c7cd4f8
#
_cell.length_a   1.000
_cell.length_b   1.000
_cell.length_c   1.000
_cell.angle_alpha   90.00
_cell.angle_beta   90.00
_cell.angle_gamma   90.00
#
_symmetry.space_group_name_H-M   'P 1'
#
loop_
_entity.id
_entity.type
_entity.pdbx_description
1 polymer ?
#
loop_
_entity_poly.entity_id
_entity_poly.type
_entity_poly.pdbx_seq_one_letter_code
_entity_poly.pdbx_strand_id
1 'polypeptide(L)'
;MRVIIAGAGEVGRGVAAALRQEKRSVALIDPDPTAINESQSLDCLLVTGSALSRESLLRAGISDAEIMVLATNDDEANLLGCAFAKKVFSEQVGDRTASGLTTIAKIRDPTFLDPSRGAGPLESWSKADHVVCSSDEIVEQLAAGLLAPSIDEILPLGDTSWIAVSEVMPGSPLIGTKTGYVGEIFVGIPSIYALRNEGERGMLTTGSEIIQEGQILVFVSRSTDQFHQITRAVGRKDEDFPENAQVAVFGASQFGSKLATHYLSRGSNVVVIEPDLDAANELVGSPVGSNKRLDVIHGDPQDEELLRELGIDHHDIAVAALDDDNLNIAISMRAKDKGVPRTGLLLKDRALVEAVHRIGLTRPVSRRLVTVTSILKSIHMNVPGTYQVIPPIPAIISISAEVNHDHKFVGNSVKDSEDALRSRIVMVERHDDTGTTVMLKPHTVESIQVGDRIYLFLARDDLKKVEKALEN
;
A
#
# COMPACT_ATOMS: atom_id res chain seq x y z
N MET A 1 8.03 13.26 18.63
CA MET A 1 7.53 13.66 17.29
C MET A 1 6.08 14.10 17.40
N ARG A 2 5.78 15.31 16.99
CA ARG A 2 4.43 15.87 16.85
C ARG A 2 4.11 15.99 15.37
N VAL A 3 2.98 15.43 14.96
CA VAL A 3 2.50 15.48 13.57
C VAL A 3 1.22 16.30 13.53
N ILE A 4 1.15 17.26 12.62
CA ILE A 4 -0.09 17.98 12.32
C ILE A 4 -0.64 17.44 11.00
N ILE A 5 -1.93 17.17 10.95
CA ILE A 5 -2.63 16.67 9.77
C ILE A 5 -3.74 17.66 9.41
N ALA A 6 -3.70 18.18 8.21
CA ALA A 6 -4.78 18.99 7.64
C ALA A 6 -5.67 18.11 6.75
N GLY A 7 -6.97 18.16 7.02
CA GLY A 7 -7.99 17.30 6.45
C GLY A 7 -8.41 16.19 7.41
N ALA A 8 -9.59 16.31 8.02
CA ALA A 8 -10.19 15.31 8.91
C ALA A 8 -11.12 14.33 8.16
N GLY A 9 -10.96 14.22 6.85
CA GLY A 9 -11.60 13.18 6.04
C GLY A 9 -11.03 11.80 6.36
N GLU A 10 -11.49 10.75 5.68
CA GLU A 10 -11.11 9.36 5.98
C GLU A 10 -9.60 9.10 5.90
N VAL A 11 -8.90 9.72 4.93
CA VAL A 11 -7.43 9.57 4.81
C VAL A 11 -6.74 10.19 6.02
N GLY A 12 -7.07 11.44 6.37
CA GLY A 12 -6.45 12.13 7.52
C GLY A 12 -6.74 11.42 8.84
N ARG A 13 -7.99 10.97 9.06
CA ARG A 13 -8.36 10.15 10.23
C ARG A 13 -7.60 8.82 10.25
N GLY A 14 -7.43 8.18 9.09
CA GLY A 14 -6.66 6.94 8.97
C GLY A 14 -5.20 7.12 9.37
N VAL A 15 -4.55 8.18 8.88
CA VAL A 15 -3.17 8.54 9.26
C VAL A 15 -3.09 8.86 10.75
N ALA A 16 -4.03 9.67 11.28
CA ALA A 16 -4.08 10.01 12.69
C ALA A 16 -4.22 8.77 13.58
N ALA A 17 -5.15 7.86 13.25
CA ALA A 17 -5.36 6.62 13.99
C ALA A 17 -4.09 5.74 14.00
N ALA A 18 -3.42 5.59 12.86
CA ALA A 18 -2.18 4.84 12.77
C ALA A 18 -1.07 5.43 13.66
N LEU A 19 -0.85 6.73 13.58
CA LEU A 19 0.15 7.43 14.39
C LEU A 19 -0.16 7.39 15.89
N ARG A 20 -1.45 7.41 16.28
CA ARG A 20 -1.86 7.25 17.68
C ARG A 20 -1.57 5.83 18.19
N GLN A 21 -1.77 4.79 17.38
CA GLN A 21 -1.33 3.43 17.72
C GLN A 21 0.18 3.34 17.93
N GLU A 22 0.95 4.14 17.21
CA GLU A 22 2.42 4.29 17.37
C GLU A 22 2.81 5.21 18.53
N LYS A 23 1.84 5.68 19.33
CA LYS A 23 2.04 6.59 20.47
C LYS A 23 2.68 7.94 20.07
N ARG A 24 2.41 8.42 18.84
CA ARG A 24 2.84 9.75 18.38
C ARG A 24 1.83 10.81 18.84
N SER A 25 2.30 12.04 19.03
CA SER A 25 1.43 13.19 19.31
C SER A 25 0.86 13.70 17.99
N VAL A 26 -0.47 13.80 17.88
CA VAL A 26 -1.16 14.20 16.64
C VAL A 26 -2.09 15.38 16.90
N ALA A 27 -2.10 16.34 15.97
CA ALA A 27 -3.13 17.37 15.86
C ALA A 27 -3.82 17.24 14.50
N LEU A 28 -5.15 17.36 14.47
CA LEU A 28 -5.97 17.27 13.27
C LEU A 28 -6.70 18.59 13.04
N ILE A 29 -6.59 19.17 11.83
CA ILE A 29 -7.18 20.43 11.44
C ILE A 29 -8.17 20.20 10.31
N ASP A 30 -9.40 20.71 10.42
CA ASP A 30 -10.37 20.75 9.33
C ASP A 30 -11.32 21.95 9.49
N PRO A 31 -11.70 22.62 8.41
CA PRO A 31 -12.70 23.69 8.47
C PRO A 31 -14.12 23.16 8.73
N ASP A 32 -14.41 21.90 8.43
CA ASP A 32 -15.71 21.28 8.65
C ASP A 32 -15.85 20.77 10.09
N PRO A 33 -16.75 21.38 10.90
CA PRO A 33 -17.01 20.90 12.27
C PRO A 33 -17.53 19.46 12.32
N THR A 34 -18.19 18.99 11.27
CA THR A 34 -18.72 17.61 11.20
C THR A 34 -17.58 16.62 11.14
N ALA A 35 -16.59 16.84 10.24
CA ALA A 35 -15.40 16.01 10.11
C ALA A 35 -14.57 15.99 11.41
N ILE A 36 -14.48 17.14 12.12
CA ILE A 36 -13.84 17.23 13.44
C ILE A 36 -14.61 16.42 14.49
N ASN A 37 -15.94 16.49 14.51
CA ASN A 37 -16.75 15.74 15.45
C ASN A 37 -16.64 14.22 15.24
N GLU A 38 -16.59 13.76 14.00
CA GLU A 38 -16.35 12.34 13.65
C GLU A 38 -14.97 11.84 14.11
N SER A 39 -14.06 12.75 14.37
CA SER A 39 -12.69 12.46 14.82
C SER A 39 -12.53 12.40 16.34
N GLN A 40 -13.59 12.62 17.12
CA GLN A 40 -13.53 12.69 18.60
C GLN A 40 -13.06 11.39 19.28
N SER A 41 -13.26 10.25 18.62
CA SER A 41 -12.76 8.96 19.12
C SER A 41 -11.26 8.79 19.02
N LEU A 42 -10.58 9.65 18.22
CA LEU A 42 -9.14 9.67 18.10
C LEU A 42 -8.56 10.49 19.25
N ASP A 43 -7.68 9.91 20.03
CA ASP A 43 -6.97 10.59 21.11
C ASP A 43 -5.93 11.59 20.54
N CYS A 44 -6.39 12.69 19.93
CA CYS A 44 -5.56 13.71 19.31
C CYS A 44 -6.13 15.12 19.55
N LEU A 45 -5.30 16.16 19.33
CA LEU A 45 -5.75 17.54 19.38
C LEU A 45 -6.61 17.85 18.14
N LEU A 46 -7.85 18.29 18.35
CA LEU A 46 -8.77 18.64 17.26
C LEU A 46 -8.88 20.15 17.13
N VAL A 47 -8.72 20.67 15.93
CA VAL A 47 -8.77 22.12 15.62
C VAL A 47 -9.72 22.36 14.47
N THR A 48 -10.85 23.00 14.73
CA THR A 48 -11.73 23.50 13.67
C THR A 48 -11.13 24.77 13.08
N GLY A 49 -10.83 24.73 11.77
CA GLY A 49 -10.23 25.85 11.04
C GLY A 49 -9.48 25.41 9.78
N SER A 50 -9.04 26.37 8.99
CA SER A 50 -8.28 26.12 7.75
C SER A 50 -6.80 25.90 8.03
N ALA A 51 -6.16 25.00 7.30
CA ALA A 51 -4.70 24.84 7.28
C ALA A 51 -3.97 26.06 6.70
N LEU A 52 -4.68 26.90 5.95
CA LEU A 52 -4.18 28.19 5.43
C LEU A 52 -4.44 29.36 6.41
N SER A 53 -4.82 29.07 7.65
CA SER A 53 -4.99 30.07 8.72
C SER A 53 -3.84 29.96 9.72
N ARG A 54 -3.14 31.10 9.92
CA ARG A 54 -2.07 31.21 10.94
C ARG A 54 -2.59 30.83 12.34
N GLU A 55 -3.76 31.30 12.69
CA GLU A 55 -4.37 31.02 14.00
C GLU A 55 -4.62 29.52 14.19
N SER A 56 -5.16 28.84 13.16
CA SER A 56 -5.40 27.38 13.22
C SER A 56 -4.10 26.60 13.38
N LEU A 57 -3.05 26.96 12.65
CA LEU A 57 -1.74 26.32 12.77
C LEU A 57 -1.11 26.54 14.16
N LEU A 58 -1.24 27.74 14.73
CA LEU A 58 -0.76 28.03 16.08
C LEU A 58 -1.54 27.22 17.15
N ARG A 59 -2.86 27.14 17.03
CA ARG A 59 -3.70 26.30 17.90
C ARG A 59 -3.35 24.82 17.80
N ALA A 60 -2.97 24.33 16.61
CA ALA A 60 -2.50 22.96 16.40
C ALA A 60 -1.08 22.72 16.94
N GLY A 61 -0.36 23.79 17.32
CA GLY A 61 0.99 23.73 17.88
C GLY A 61 2.08 23.56 16.82
N ILE A 62 1.99 24.33 15.74
CA ILE A 62 2.96 24.28 14.62
C ILE A 62 4.40 24.52 15.09
N SER A 63 4.62 25.31 16.16
CA SER A 63 5.94 25.62 16.70
C SER A 63 6.70 24.39 17.21
N ASP A 64 5.99 23.35 17.62
CA ASP A 64 6.54 22.11 18.17
C ASP A 64 6.39 20.94 17.19
N ALA A 65 5.89 21.20 15.98
CA ALA A 65 5.66 20.19 14.98
C ALA A 65 6.95 19.81 14.25
N GLU A 66 7.13 18.54 14.01
CA GLU A 66 8.22 17.99 13.19
C GLU A 66 7.72 17.71 11.77
N ILE A 67 6.43 17.32 11.64
CA ILE A 67 5.83 16.96 10.36
C ILE A 67 4.45 17.62 10.23
N MET A 68 4.17 18.15 9.02
CA MET A 68 2.87 18.64 8.60
C MET A 68 2.39 17.85 7.37
N VAL A 69 1.26 17.15 7.51
CA VAL A 69 0.61 16.41 6.42
C VAL A 69 -0.60 17.19 5.91
N LEU A 70 -0.63 17.48 4.63
CA LEU A 70 -1.74 18.11 3.93
C LEU A 70 -2.50 17.01 3.17
N ALA A 71 -3.66 16.58 3.68
CA ALA A 71 -4.43 15.45 3.18
C ALA A 71 -5.90 15.80 2.90
N THR A 72 -6.17 17.03 2.51
CA THR A 72 -7.51 17.47 2.10
C THR A 72 -7.90 16.87 0.75
N ASN A 73 -9.11 17.17 0.27
CA ASN A 73 -9.58 16.76 -1.05
C ASN A 73 -9.23 17.79 -2.16
N ASP A 74 -8.46 18.81 -1.86
CA ASP A 74 -8.07 19.88 -2.76
C ASP A 74 -6.55 19.85 -2.90
N ASP A 75 -6.06 19.49 -4.09
CA ASP A 75 -4.63 19.29 -4.37
C ASP A 75 -3.87 20.61 -4.31
N GLU A 76 -4.46 21.71 -4.83
CA GLU A 76 -3.87 23.05 -4.79
C GLU A 76 -3.76 23.55 -3.34
N ALA A 77 -4.80 23.35 -2.53
CA ALA A 77 -4.78 23.69 -1.11
C ALA A 77 -3.73 22.89 -0.34
N ASN A 78 -3.52 21.61 -0.69
CA ASN A 78 -2.48 20.79 -0.08
C ASN A 78 -1.08 21.32 -0.40
N LEU A 79 -0.83 21.65 -1.67
CA LEU A 79 0.46 22.18 -2.10
C LEU A 79 0.74 23.57 -1.54
N LEU A 80 -0.23 24.49 -1.61
CA LEU A 80 -0.12 25.82 -1.01
C LEU A 80 0.06 25.76 0.50
N GLY A 81 -0.64 24.82 1.15
CA GLY A 81 -0.57 24.59 2.58
C GLY A 81 0.84 24.22 3.06
N CYS A 82 1.63 23.48 2.27
CA CYS A 82 3.02 23.19 2.58
C CYS A 82 3.86 24.46 2.68
N ALA A 83 3.79 25.31 1.66
CA ALA A 83 4.52 26.57 1.65
C ALA A 83 4.09 27.50 2.81
N PHE A 84 2.77 27.57 3.07
CA PHE A 84 2.22 28.39 4.14
C PHE A 84 2.64 27.88 5.52
N ALA A 85 2.57 26.58 5.76
CA ALA A 85 2.97 25.96 7.02
C ALA A 85 4.46 26.21 7.33
N LYS A 86 5.35 26.02 6.35
CA LYS A 86 6.78 26.34 6.49
C LYS A 86 7.02 27.79 6.82
N LYS A 87 6.29 28.71 6.17
CA LYS A 87 6.40 30.15 6.47
C LYS A 87 5.98 30.45 7.90
N VAL A 88 4.82 29.95 8.34
CA VAL A 88 4.34 30.19 9.71
C VAL A 88 5.30 29.55 10.73
N PHE A 89 5.79 28.34 10.47
CA PHE A 89 6.77 27.66 11.32
C PHE A 89 8.05 28.51 11.47
N SER A 90 8.67 28.94 10.37
CA SER A 90 9.91 29.74 10.39
C SER A 90 9.75 31.07 11.15
N GLU A 91 8.59 31.74 11.03
CA GLU A 91 8.28 32.95 11.76
C GLU A 91 8.12 32.73 13.28
N GLN A 92 7.72 31.53 13.72
CA GLN A 92 7.55 31.19 15.14
C GLN A 92 8.85 30.74 15.79
N VAL A 93 9.64 29.94 15.08
CA VAL A 93 10.81 29.24 15.64
C VAL A 93 12.09 30.04 15.40
N GLY A 94 12.16 30.84 14.31
CA GLY A 94 13.36 31.53 13.90
C GLY A 94 14.53 30.59 13.67
N ASP A 95 15.77 31.05 13.88
CA ASP A 95 16.99 30.22 13.72
C ASP A 95 17.25 29.22 14.86
N ARG A 96 16.26 28.98 15.72
CA ARG A 96 16.45 28.21 16.97
C ARG A 96 16.47 26.68 16.80
N THR A 97 16.06 26.15 15.65
CA THR A 97 16.03 24.69 15.42
C THR A 97 16.88 24.30 14.22
N ALA A 98 17.77 23.33 14.43
CA ALA A 98 18.57 22.73 13.36
C ALA A 98 17.72 21.86 12.40
N SER A 99 16.54 21.38 12.85
CA SER A 99 15.60 20.60 12.05
C SER A 99 14.42 21.47 11.63
N GLY A 100 14.17 21.59 10.33
CA GLY A 100 13.01 22.28 9.78
C GLY A 100 11.73 21.45 9.92
N LEU A 101 10.57 22.08 9.63
CA LEU A 101 9.31 21.38 9.48
C LEU A 101 9.31 20.57 8.18
N THR A 102 9.13 19.25 8.26
CA THR A 102 8.89 18.41 7.09
C THR A 102 7.43 18.50 6.66
N THR A 103 7.18 18.74 5.38
CA THR A 103 5.84 18.86 4.82
C THR A 103 5.55 17.78 3.80
N ILE A 104 4.37 17.17 3.90
CA ILE A 104 3.90 16.09 3.03
C ILE A 104 2.58 16.51 2.41
N ALA A 105 2.52 16.61 1.08
CA ALA A 105 1.30 16.92 0.35
C ALA A 105 0.71 15.65 -0.29
N LYS A 106 -0.56 15.35 0.00
CA LYS A 106 -1.32 14.39 -0.77
C LYS A 106 -1.84 15.07 -2.03
N ILE A 107 -1.66 14.44 -3.18
CA ILE A 107 -2.29 14.83 -4.45
C ILE A 107 -3.04 13.63 -5.04
N ARG A 108 -4.11 13.93 -5.78
CA ARG A 108 -4.91 12.95 -6.50
C ARG A 108 -4.60 12.95 -7.97
N ASP A 109 -4.40 14.15 -8.53
CA ASP A 109 -4.11 14.32 -9.95
C ASP A 109 -2.60 14.18 -10.22
N PRO A 110 -2.17 13.10 -10.90
CA PRO A 110 -0.76 12.86 -11.21
C PRO A 110 -0.18 13.89 -12.20
N THR A 111 -1.02 14.70 -12.85
CA THR A 111 -0.55 15.74 -13.79
C THR A 111 0.28 16.81 -13.08
N PHE A 112 0.07 17.02 -11.78
CA PHE A 112 0.92 17.88 -10.95
C PHE A 112 2.37 17.39 -10.85
N LEU A 113 2.61 16.09 -11.04
CA LEU A 113 3.96 15.51 -11.00
C LEU A 113 4.71 15.65 -12.33
N ASP A 114 4.04 16.06 -13.40
CA ASP A 114 4.67 16.26 -14.70
C ASP A 114 5.37 17.63 -14.78
N PRO A 115 6.72 17.68 -14.75
CA PRO A 115 7.45 18.96 -14.77
C PRO A 115 7.21 19.78 -16.05
N SER A 116 6.75 19.14 -17.13
CA SER A 116 6.50 19.80 -18.42
C SER A 116 5.20 20.60 -18.43
N ARG A 117 4.28 20.32 -17.52
CA ARG A 117 2.95 20.96 -17.44
C ARG A 117 2.87 22.09 -16.41
N GLY A 118 3.89 22.25 -15.55
CA GLY A 118 3.88 23.21 -14.44
C GLY A 118 4.96 24.29 -14.51
N ALA A 119 5.06 25.05 -13.41
CA ALA A 119 6.06 26.11 -13.22
C ALA A 119 7.45 25.58 -12.80
N GLY A 120 7.80 24.39 -13.23
CA GLY A 120 9.02 23.67 -12.82
C GLY A 120 8.75 22.59 -11.77
N PRO A 121 9.80 22.03 -11.14
CA PRO A 121 9.63 20.97 -10.14
C PRO A 121 8.70 21.42 -9.02
N LEU A 122 7.74 20.57 -8.68
CA LEU A 122 6.65 20.86 -7.74
C LEU A 122 7.16 21.34 -6.38
N GLU A 123 8.23 20.72 -5.89
CA GLU A 123 8.87 21.02 -4.61
C GLU A 123 9.45 22.46 -4.57
N SER A 124 9.85 23.00 -5.73
CA SER A 124 10.48 24.32 -5.81
C SER A 124 9.54 25.45 -5.40
N TRP A 125 8.25 25.38 -5.75
CA TRP A 125 7.26 26.42 -5.49
C TRP A 125 6.30 26.06 -4.35
N SER A 126 5.89 24.79 -4.21
CA SER A 126 5.02 24.34 -3.12
C SER A 126 5.74 24.20 -1.78
N LYS A 127 7.08 24.06 -1.81
CA LYS A 127 7.89 23.75 -0.63
C LYS A 127 7.50 22.46 0.07
N ALA A 128 6.77 21.56 -0.62
CA ALA A 128 6.54 20.21 -0.13
C ALA A 128 7.87 19.44 -0.13
N ASP A 129 8.22 18.81 0.99
CA ASP A 129 9.39 17.94 1.04
C ASP A 129 9.06 16.58 0.40
N HIS A 130 7.80 16.15 0.55
CA HIS A 130 7.29 14.92 -0.05
C HIS A 130 5.92 15.16 -0.65
N VAL A 131 5.70 14.59 -1.83
CA VAL A 131 4.40 14.56 -2.49
C VAL A 131 3.94 13.12 -2.64
N VAL A 132 2.74 12.82 -2.17
CA VAL A 132 2.14 11.49 -2.20
C VAL A 132 1.02 11.45 -3.21
N CYS A 133 1.23 10.74 -4.32
CA CYS A 133 0.21 10.35 -5.29
C CYS A 133 0.15 8.81 -5.32
N SER A 134 -0.85 8.23 -4.68
CA SER A 134 -0.92 6.78 -4.45
C SER A 134 -1.52 5.97 -5.60
N SER A 135 -1.65 6.57 -6.79
CA SER A 135 -2.31 5.89 -7.93
C SER A 135 -1.52 4.68 -8.44
N ASP A 136 -0.19 4.74 -8.42
CA ASP A 136 0.65 3.63 -8.86
C ASP A 136 0.62 2.48 -7.85
N GLU A 137 0.75 2.78 -6.56
CA GLU A 137 0.65 1.79 -5.49
C GLU A 137 -0.71 1.09 -5.45
N ILE A 138 -1.81 1.81 -5.76
CA ILE A 138 -3.15 1.23 -5.86
C ILE A 138 -3.22 0.22 -7.01
N VAL A 139 -2.70 0.58 -8.17
CA VAL A 139 -2.68 -0.30 -9.35
C VAL A 139 -1.78 -1.51 -9.10
N GLU A 140 -0.60 -1.32 -8.54
CA GLU A 140 0.33 -2.40 -8.22
C GLU A 140 -0.27 -3.39 -7.21
N GLN A 141 -0.90 -2.90 -6.15
CA GLN A 141 -1.55 -3.76 -5.16
C GLN A 141 -2.70 -4.57 -5.77
N LEU A 142 -3.54 -3.94 -6.62
CA LEU A 142 -4.63 -4.63 -7.28
C LEU A 142 -4.11 -5.69 -8.24
N ALA A 143 -3.15 -5.33 -9.09
CA ALA A 143 -2.56 -6.25 -10.06
C ALA A 143 -1.83 -7.43 -9.37
N ALA A 144 -1.07 -7.16 -8.31
CA ALA A 144 -0.43 -8.21 -7.50
C ALA A 144 -1.46 -9.18 -6.92
N GLY A 145 -2.57 -8.65 -6.40
CA GLY A 145 -3.67 -9.46 -5.86
C GLY A 145 -4.32 -10.39 -6.90
N LEU A 146 -4.35 -9.97 -8.16
CA LEU A 146 -4.93 -10.76 -9.25
C LEU A 146 -3.99 -11.85 -9.79
N LEU A 147 -2.71 -11.86 -9.40
CA LEU A 147 -1.79 -12.97 -9.73
C LEU A 147 -2.23 -14.28 -9.07
N ALA A 148 -2.71 -14.24 -7.82
CA ALA A 148 -3.19 -15.39 -7.08
C ALA A 148 -4.43 -15.01 -6.25
N PRO A 149 -5.62 -15.01 -6.87
CA PRO A 149 -6.83 -14.49 -6.24
C PRO A 149 -7.28 -15.25 -4.99
N SER A 150 -6.88 -16.49 -4.81
CA SER A 150 -7.16 -17.28 -3.59
C SER A 150 -6.29 -16.89 -2.39
N ILE A 151 -5.23 -16.10 -2.56
CA ILE A 151 -4.48 -15.50 -1.44
C ILE A 151 -5.24 -14.28 -0.94
N ASP A 152 -5.50 -14.17 0.36
CA ASP A 152 -6.35 -13.10 0.91
C ASP A 152 -5.74 -11.71 0.72
N GLU A 153 -4.41 -11.56 0.82
CA GLU A 153 -3.72 -10.32 0.54
C GLU A 153 -2.33 -10.56 -0.07
N ILE A 154 -2.01 -9.84 -1.13
CA ILE A 154 -0.67 -9.79 -1.73
C ILE A 154 -0.23 -8.34 -1.78
N LEU A 155 0.89 -8.04 -1.12
CA LEU A 155 1.47 -6.71 -1.04
C LEU A 155 2.88 -6.73 -1.62
N PRO A 156 3.28 -5.75 -2.43
CA PRO A 156 4.65 -5.65 -2.91
C PRO A 156 5.66 -5.50 -1.74
N LEU A 157 6.80 -6.17 -1.85
CA LEU A 157 7.91 -6.07 -0.91
C LEU A 157 9.23 -5.91 -1.69
N GLY A 158 9.61 -4.68 -1.98
CA GLY A 158 10.66 -4.39 -2.98
C GLY A 158 10.19 -4.72 -4.40
N ASP A 159 11.14 -4.82 -5.33
CA ASP A 159 10.84 -4.88 -6.77
C ASP A 159 10.37 -6.26 -7.24
N THR A 160 10.82 -7.34 -6.58
CA THR A 160 10.64 -8.72 -7.06
C THR A 160 10.10 -9.67 -6.00
N SER A 161 9.60 -9.16 -4.90
CA SER A 161 9.10 -9.96 -3.77
C SER A 161 7.76 -9.46 -3.27
N TRP A 162 7.05 -10.30 -2.56
CA TRP A 162 5.70 -10.02 -2.08
C TRP A 162 5.48 -10.55 -0.67
N ILE A 163 4.70 -9.82 0.10
CA ILE A 163 4.06 -10.33 1.32
C ILE A 163 2.77 -11.01 0.87
N ALA A 164 2.63 -12.29 1.15
CA ALA A 164 1.40 -13.05 0.89
C ALA A 164 0.76 -13.40 2.23
N VAL A 165 -0.52 -13.08 2.37
CA VAL A 165 -1.30 -13.35 3.59
C VAL A 165 -2.44 -14.28 3.25
N SER A 166 -2.58 -15.37 3.99
CA SER A 166 -3.66 -16.31 3.72
C SER A 166 -4.16 -16.98 5.00
N GLU A 167 -5.47 -17.18 5.06
CA GLU A 167 -6.14 -17.97 6.08
C GLU A 167 -5.94 -19.45 5.82
N VAL A 168 -5.72 -20.22 6.89
CA VAL A 168 -5.59 -21.68 6.88
C VAL A 168 -6.99 -22.30 6.81
N MET A 169 -7.31 -22.92 5.67
CA MET A 169 -8.60 -23.52 5.43
C MET A 169 -8.75 -24.88 6.12
N PRO A 170 -10.01 -25.32 6.37
CA PRO A 170 -10.28 -26.68 6.83
C PRO A 170 -9.63 -27.74 5.93
N GLY A 171 -8.92 -28.70 6.52
CA GLY A 171 -8.23 -29.74 5.78
C GLY A 171 -6.89 -29.31 5.15
N SER A 172 -6.40 -28.13 5.46
CA SER A 172 -5.06 -27.69 5.05
C SER A 172 -3.99 -28.67 5.56
N PRO A 173 -3.03 -29.08 4.70
CA PRO A 173 -1.93 -29.93 5.10
C PRO A 173 -0.95 -29.26 6.09
N LEU A 174 -1.03 -27.95 6.29
CA LEU A 174 -0.23 -27.23 7.30
C LEU A 174 -0.72 -27.45 8.73
N ILE A 175 -1.97 -27.83 8.94
CA ILE A 175 -2.56 -27.98 10.28
C ILE A 175 -1.75 -29.01 11.08
N GLY A 176 -1.38 -28.64 12.31
CA GLY A 176 -0.56 -29.47 13.22
C GLY A 176 0.95 -29.35 12.99
N THR A 177 1.39 -28.66 11.93
CA THR A 177 2.82 -28.42 11.66
C THR A 177 3.31 -27.21 12.44
N LYS A 178 4.56 -27.22 12.92
CA LYS A 178 5.18 -26.02 13.49
C LYS A 178 5.61 -25.07 12.39
N THR A 179 5.43 -23.77 12.62
CA THR A 179 5.77 -22.70 11.65
C THR A 179 7.22 -22.77 11.16
N GLY A 180 8.16 -23.14 12.00
CA GLY A 180 9.57 -23.26 11.63
C GLY A 180 9.92 -24.49 10.77
N TYR A 181 9.06 -25.51 10.73
CA TYR A 181 9.30 -26.74 9.97
C TYR A 181 8.55 -26.82 8.63
N VAL A 182 7.77 -25.79 8.31
CA VAL A 182 6.95 -25.79 7.09
C VAL A 182 7.80 -25.98 5.83
N GLY A 183 8.94 -25.28 5.74
CA GLY A 183 9.85 -25.40 4.58
C GLY A 183 10.58 -26.72 4.47
N GLU A 184 10.67 -27.52 5.54
CA GLU A 184 11.26 -28.88 5.54
C GLU A 184 10.24 -29.92 5.04
N ILE A 185 8.96 -29.73 5.35
CA ILE A 185 7.89 -30.66 5.03
C ILE A 185 7.34 -30.37 3.62
N PHE A 186 7.22 -29.11 3.26
CA PHE A 186 6.65 -28.67 1.99
C PHE A 186 7.71 -27.95 1.15
N VAL A 187 8.27 -28.66 0.18
CA VAL A 187 9.32 -28.15 -0.69
C VAL A 187 8.83 -26.92 -1.48
N GLY A 188 9.59 -25.83 -1.38
CA GLY A 188 9.33 -24.62 -2.15
C GLY A 188 8.41 -23.60 -1.47
N ILE A 189 7.71 -23.96 -0.42
CA ILE A 189 6.93 -23.01 0.39
C ILE A 189 7.86 -21.96 1.02
N PRO A 190 7.50 -20.68 0.99
CA PRO A 190 8.24 -19.66 1.73
C PRO A 190 7.99 -19.77 3.26
N SER A 191 8.94 -19.20 4.02
CA SER A 191 8.83 -19.15 5.49
C SER A 191 7.63 -18.33 5.95
N ILE A 192 7.06 -18.71 7.10
CA ILE A 192 6.02 -17.98 7.80
C ILE A 192 6.68 -17.05 8.81
N TYR A 193 6.40 -15.76 8.74
CA TYR A 193 7.03 -14.73 9.59
C TYR A 193 6.10 -14.13 10.62
N ALA A 194 4.78 -14.18 10.39
CA ALA A 194 3.80 -13.75 11.37
C ALA A 194 2.53 -14.58 11.27
N LEU A 195 1.76 -14.62 12.35
CA LEU A 195 0.45 -15.25 12.39
C LEU A 195 -0.53 -14.46 13.26
N ARG A 196 -1.83 -14.69 13.02
CA ARG A 196 -2.91 -14.15 13.82
C ARG A 196 -3.98 -15.22 14.05
N ASN A 197 -4.34 -15.42 15.30
CA ASN A 197 -5.54 -16.18 15.66
C ASN A 197 -6.79 -15.29 15.53
N GLU A 198 -7.96 -15.91 15.37
CA GLU A 198 -9.22 -15.17 15.38
C GLU A 198 -9.38 -14.35 16.66
N GLY A 199 -9.76 -13.08 16.53
CA GLY A 199 -9.94 -12.17 17.67
C GLY A 199 -8.65 -11.63 18.31
N GLU A 200 -7.47 -12.06 17.88
CA GLU A 200 -6.17 -11.62 18.40
C GLU A 200 -5.52 -10.54 17.52
N ARG A 201 -4.52 -9.85 18.07
CA ARG A 201 -3.77 -8.80 17.37
C ARG A 201 -2.79 -9.33 16.32
N GLY A 202 -2.37 -10.57 16.44
CA GLY A 202 -1.29 -11.17 15.66
C GLY A 202 0.09 -10.94 16.26
N MET A 203 1.03 -11.83 15.91
CA MET A 203 2.38 -11.89 16.44
C MET A 203 3.40 -12.35 15.39
N LEU A 204 4.66 -12.00 15.60
CA LEU A 204 5.79 -12.57 14.85
C LEU A 204 5.99 -14.03 15.25
N THR A 205 6.32 -14.88 14.28
CA THR A 205 6.59 -16.31 14.58
C THR A 205 7.99 -16.52 15.13
N THR A 206 8.08 -17.46 16.07
CA THR A 206 9.38 -17.94 16.62
C THR A 206 9.81 -19.27 15.97
N GLY A 207 8.93 -19.90 15.21
CA GLY A 207 9.12 -21.23 14.64
C GLY A 207 8.52 -22.37 15.46
N SER A 208 8.07 -22.10 16.67
CA SER A 208 7.54 -23.10 17.62
C SER A 208 6.00 -23.21 17.59
N GLU A 209 5.32 -22.25 17.00
CA GLU A 209 3.86 -22.18 16.94
C GLU A 209 3.30 -23.30 16.07
N ILE A 210 2.25 -23.96 16.56
CA ILE A 210 1.52 -25.01 15.82
C ILE A 210 0.43 -24.34 15.00
N ILE A 211 0.44 -24.59 13.70
CA ILE A 211 -0.54 -24.06 12.75
C ILE A 211 -1.90 -24.72 12.99
N GLN A 212 -2.95 -23.91 13.05
CA GLN A 212 -4.33 -24.30 13.29
C GLN A 212 -5.23 -23.76 12.17
N GLU A 213 -6.39 -24.40 12.00
CA GLU A 213 -7.46 -23.92 11.13
C GLU A 213 -7.91 -22.51 11.52
N GLY A 214 -8.24 -21.69 10.54
CA GLY A 214 -8.71 -20.31 10.73
C GLY A 214 -7.61 -19.29 11.10
N GLN A 215 -6.36 -19.75 11.29
CA GLN A 215 -5.25 -18.82 11.51
C GLN A 215 -4.91 -18.08 10.21
N ILE A 216 -4.58 -16.80 10.34
CA ILE A 216 -4.03 -16.02 9.24
C ILE A 216 -2.51 -16.10 9.31
N LEU A 217 -1.88 -16.51 8.22
CA LEU A 217 -0.43 -16.66 8.10
C LEU A 217 0.14 -15.63 7.15
N VAL A 218 1.33 -15.13 7.45
CA VAL A 218 2.09 -14.18 6.60
C VAL A 218 3.35 -14.85 6.09
N PHE A 219 3.45 -14.92 4.78
CA PHE A 219 4.59 -15.46 4.03
C PHE A 219 5.33 -14.32 3.32
N VAL A 220 6.60 -14.53 2.98
CA VAL A 220 7.34 -13.67 2.05
C VAL A 220 7.71 -14.50 0.82
N SER A 221 7.07 -14.19 -0.31
CA SER A 221 7.31 -14.82 -1.60
C SER A 221 8.32 -14.02 -2.43
N ARG A 222 9.15 -14.71 -3.22
CA ARG A 222 10.13 -14.12 -4.12
C ARG A 222 9.91 -14.50 -5.59
N SER A 223 8.85 -15.23 -5.85
CA SER A 223 8.39 -15.55 -7.21
C SER A 223 6.90 -15.84 -7.21
N THR A 224 6.27 -15.68 -8.36
CA THR A 224 4.85 -16.01 -8.55
C THR A 224 4.57 -17.49 -8.38
N ASP A 225 5.54 -18.37 -8.69
CA ASP A 225 5.40 -19.83 -8.49
C ASP A 225 5.14 -20.20 -7.03
N GLN A 226 5.67 -19.41 -6.09
CA GLN A 226 5.44 -19.65 -4.67
C GLN A 226 3.99 -19.38 -4.24
N PHE A 227 3.24 -18.58 -4.99
CA PHE A 227 1.83 -18.36 -4.68
C PHE A 227 1.01 -19.65 -4.81
N HIS A 228 1.25 -20.45 -5.86
CA HIS A 228 0.57 -21.76 -6.01
C HIS A 228 0.95 -22.72 -4.88
N GLN A 229 2.17 -22.66 -4.40
CA GLN A 229 2.61 -23.48 -3.27
C GLN A 229 1.92 -23.04 -1.97
N ILE A 230 1.81 -21.72 -1.74
CA ILE A 230 1.07 -21.17 -0.59
C ILE A 230 -0.40 -21.58 -0.67
N THR A 231 -1.08 -21.36 -1.81
CA THR A 231 -2.51 -21.67 -1.96
C THR A 231 -2.82 -23.13 -1.70
N ARG A 232 -2.03 -24.06 -2.25
CA ARG A 232 -2.17 -25.49 -1.99
C ARG A 232 -1.93 -25.85 -0.53
N ALA A 233 -0.93 -25.24 0.10
CA ALA A 233 -0.59 -25.52 1.48
C ALA A 233 -1.65 -25.03 2.46
N VAL A 234 -2.26 -23.86 2.21
CA VAL A 234 -3.36 -23.37 3.04
C VAL A 234 -4.70 -24.04 2.74
N GLY A 235 -4.76 -25.00 1.79
CA GLY A 235 -5.97 -25.73 1.44
C GLY A 235 -6.83 -25.07 0.36
N ARG A 236 -6.26 -24.20 -0.46
CA ARG A 236 -6.93 -23.51 -1.58
C ARG A 236 -6.35 -23.94 -2.92
N LYS A 237 -6.96 -23.47 -4.02
CA LYS A 237 -6.48 -23.73 -5.39
C LYS A 237 -6.62 -22.46 -6.23
N ASP A 238 -5.61 -22.16 -7.02
CA ASP A 238 -5.63 -21.17 -8.08
C ASP A 238 -5.26 -21.82 -9.41
N GLU A 239 -5.74 -21.23 -10.48
CA GLU A 239 -5.25 -21.49 -11.84
C GLU A 239 -4.00 -20.67 -12.11
N ASP A 240 -3.14 -21.15 -13.01
CA ASP A 240 -1.95 -20.43 -13.46
C ASP A 240 -2.34 -19.10 -14.10
N PHE A 241 -1.51 -18.07 -13.91
CA PHE A 241 -1.74 -16.79 -14.54
C PHE A 241 -1.50 -16.94 -16.06
N PRO A 242 -2.49 -16.54 -16.92
CA PRO A 242 -2.39 -16.77 -18.35
C PRO A 242 -1.30 -15.91 -19.00
N GLU A 243 -0.58 -16.48 -19.95
CA GLU A 243 0.27 -15.72 -20.86
C GLU A 243 -0.61 -14.89 -21.82
N ASN A 244 -0.26 -13.61 -22.04
CA ASN A 244 -1.04 -12.67 -22.88
C ASN A 244 -2.51 -12.57 -22.48
N ALA A 245 -2.77 -12.38 -21.18
CA ALA A 245 -4.11 -12.32 -20.61
C ALA A 245 -5.05 -11.38 -21.41
N GLN A 246 -6.32 -11.77 -21.52
CA GLN A 246 -7.41 -10.91 -21.99
C GLN A 246 -7.96 -10.15 -20.79
N VAL A 247 -7.86 -8.83 -20.79
CA VAL A 247 -8.18 -7.99 -19.63
C VAL A 247 -9.28 -6.99 -20.00
N ALA A 248 -10.38 -7.01 -19.25
CA ALA A 248 -11.41 -6.00 -19.29
C ALA A 248 -11.24 -5.01 -18.13
N VAL A 249 -11.13 -3.72 -18.44
CA VAL A 249 -11.07 -2.64 -17.46
C VAL A 249 -12.32 -1.80 -17.61
N PHE A 250 -13.07 -1.63 -16.54
CA PHE A 250 -14.27 -0.80 -16.49
C PHE A 250 -13.94 0.54 -15.85
N GLY A 251 -13.92 1.60 -16.67
CA GLY A 251 -13.52 2.96 -16.35
C GLY A 251 -12.20 3.36 -16.98
N ALA A 252 -12.16 4.57 -17.61
CA ALA A 252 -10.97 5.18 -18.21
C ALA A 252 -10.35 6.27 -17.33
N SER A 253 -10.77 6.36 -16.05
CA SER A 253 -10.16 7.28 -15.07
C SER A 253 -8.65 7.05 -14.96
N GLN A 254 -7.95 7.90 -14.20
CA GLN A 254 -6.51 7.73 -13.95
C GLN A 254 -6.13 6.30 -13.51
N PHE A 255 -7.00 5.59 -12.76
CA PHE A 255 -6.73 4.22 -12.34
C PHE A 255 -6.91 3.22 -13.47
N GLY A 256 -8.00 3.36 -14.26
CA GLY A 256 -8.25 2.51 -15.41
C GLY A 256 -7.17 2.66 -16.48
N SER A 257 -6.75 3.89 -16.77
CA SER A 257 -5.66 4.19 -17.71
C SER A 257 -4.33 3.56 -17.24
N LYS A 258 -4.00 3.66 -15.94
CA LYS A 258 -2.80 3.04 -15.37
C LYS A 258 -2.89 1.52 -15.36
N LEU A 259 -4.06 0.93 -15.07
CA LEU A 259 -4.29 -0.52 -15.17
C LEU A 259 -4.12 -1.01 -16.61
N ALA A 260 -4.70 -0.31 -17.58
CA ALA A 260 -4.50 -0.63 -18.98
C ALA A 260 -3.00 -0.60 -19.35
N THR A 261 -2.29 0.46 -18.97
CA THR A 261 -0.84 0.58 -19.20
C THR A 261 -0.07 -0.57 -18.54
N HIS A 262 -0.42 -0.92 -17.30
CA HIS A 262 0.21 -2.02 -16.54
C HIS A 262 0.09 -3.36 -17.27
N TYR A 263 -1.10 -3.72 -17.73
CA TYR A 263 -1.33 -5.01 -18.40
C TYR A 263 -0.77 -5.02 -19.83
N LEU A 264 -0.90 -3.90 -20.57
CA LEU A 264 -0.31 -3.77 -21.91
C LEU A 264 1.21 -3.93 -21.90
N SER A 265 1.89 -3.35 -20.90
CA SER A 265 3.36 -3.49 -20.77
C SER A 265 3.80 -4.93 -20.51
N ARG A 266 2.92 -5.79 -20.03
CA ARG A 266 3.12 -7.21 -19.78
C ARG A 266 2.64 -8.12 -20.92
N GLY A 267 2.24 -7.55 -22.05
CA GLY A 267 1.85 -8.29 -23.25
C GLY A 267 0.38 -8.68 -23.32
N SER A 268 -0.44 -8.29 -22.37
CA SER A 268 -1.88 -8.55 -22.38
C SER A 268 -2.60 -7.78 -23.48
N ASN A 269 -3.78 -8.28 -23.88
CA ASN A 269 -4.76 -7.51 -24.66
C ASN A 269 -5.75 -6.89 -23.68
N VAL A 270 -6.07 -5.61 -23.90
CA VAL A 270 -6.89 -4.84 -22.95
C VAL A 270 -8.07 -4.22 -23.66
N VAL A 271 -9.27 -4.41 -23.15
CA VAL A 271 -10.45 -3.62 -23.51
C VAL A 271 -10.81 -2.71 -22.35
N VAL A 272 -10.98 -1.41 -22.61
CA VAL A 272 -11.47 -0.44 -21.62
C VAL A 272 -12.88 -0.04 -22.00
N ILE A 273 -13.82 -0.15 -21.06
CA ILE A 273 -15.22 0.24 -21.23
C ILE A 273 -15.49 1.46 -20.36
N GLU A 274 -15.85 2.59 -21.00
CA GLU A 274 -16.01 3.87 -20.32
C GLU A 274 -17.38 4.51 -20.67
N PRO A 275 -18.21 4.84 -19.69
CA PRO A 275 -19.50 5.48 -19.93
C PRO A 275 -19.39 6.96 -20.30
N ASP A 276 -18.30 7.64 -19.97
CA ASP A 276 -18.05 9.03 -20.32
C ASP A 276 -17.25 9.12 -21.61
N LEU A 277 -17.84 9.80 -22.62
CA LEU A 277 -17.24 9.94 -23.95
C LEU A 277 -15.92 10.76 -23.90
N ASP A 278 -15.87 11.79 -23.07
CA ASP A 278 -14.69 12.65 -23.00
C ASP A 278 -13.53 11.90 -22.36
N ALA A 279 -13.76 11.14 -21.28
CA ALA A 279 -12.76 10.28 -20.66
C ALA A 279 -12.29 9.16 -21.61
N ALA A 280 -13.19 8.55 -22.39
CA ALA A 280 -12.82 7.58 -23.41
C ALA A 280 -11.92 8.20 -24.49
N ASN A 281 -12.26 9.38 -24.98
CA ASN A 281 -11.47 10.12 -25.97
C ASN A 281 -10.11 10.57 -25.41
N GLU A 282 -10.04 10.98 -24.14
CA GLU A 282 -8.79 11.33 -23.48
C GLU A 282 -7.84 10.13 -23.42
N LEU A 283 -8.35 8.95 -23.09
CA LEU A 283 -7.54 7.72 -23.07
C LEU A 283 -7.02 7.36 -24.47
N VAL A 284 -7.89 7.45 -25.52
CA VAL A 284 -7.49 7.21 -26.90
C VAL A 284 -6.43 8.21 -27.37
N GLY A 285 -6.55 9.48 -26.95
CA GLY A 285 -5.58 10.54 -27.25
C GLY A 285 -4.28 10.47 -26.46
N SER A 286 -4.20 9.63 -25.46
CA SER A 286 -3.01 9.45 -24.60
C SER A 286 -1.92 8.61 -25.29
N PRO A 287 -0.68 8.63 -24.80
CA PRO A 287 0.41 7.79 -25.36
C PRO A 287 0.06 6.30 -25.42
N VAL A 288 -0.73 5.79 -24.47
CA VAL A 288 -1.12 4.37 -24.43
C VAL A 288 -2.20 4.06 -25.49
N GLY A 289 -3.02 5.05 -25.89
CA GLY A 289 -4.08 4.88 -26.88
C GLY A 289 -3.61 4.42 -28.27
N SER A 290 -2.33 4.61 -28.59
CA SER A 290 -1.74 4.13 -29.85
C SER A 290 -1.36 2.62 -29.81
N ASN A 291 -1.51 1.94 -28.69
CA ASN A 291 -1.16 0.53 -28.56
C ASN A 291 -2.18 -0.36 -29.28
N LYS A 292 -1.72 -1.21 -30.20
CA LYS A 292 -2.57 -2.11 -31.00
C LYS A 292 -3.30 -3.20 -30.20
N ARG A 293 -2.94 -3.38 -28.94
CA ARG A 293 -3.57 -4.35 -28.02
C ARG A 293 -4.57 -3.68 -27.09
N LEU A 294 -4.86 -2.37 -27.30
CA LEU A 294 -5.84 -1.62 -26.53
C LEU A 294 -7.05 -1.32 -27.41
N ASP A 295 -8.20 -1.73 -26.94
CA ASP A 295 -9.50 -1.30 -27.45
C ASP A 295 -10.18 -0.42 -26.40
N VAL A 296 -10.67 0.76 -26.80
CA VAL A 296 -11.43 1.67 -25.91
C VAL A 296 -12.85 1.79 -26.45
N ILE A 297 -13.80 1.39 -25.62
CA ILE A 297 -15.21 1.34 -25.96
C ILE A 297 -15.98 2.36 -25.12
N HIS A 298 -16.63 3.31 -25.77
CA HIS A 298 -17.61 4.16 -25.09
C HIS A 298 -18.94 3.41 -24.97
N GLY A 299 -19.38 3.15 -23.72
CA GLY A 299 -20.62 2.41 -23.46
C GLY A 299 -20.90 2.21 -21.98
N ASP A 300 -22.15 1.85 -21.69
CA ASP A 300 -22.56 1.53 -20.32
C ASP A 300 -21.95 0.18 -19.87
N PRO A 301 -21.12 0.15 -18.83
CA PRO A 301 -20.51 -1.08 -18.31
C PRO A 301 -21.54 -2.06 -17.71
N GLN A 302 -22.80 -1.66 -17.57
CA GLN A 302 -23.90 -2.52 -17.15
C GLN A 302 -24.73 -3.09 -18.31
N ASP A 303 -24.49 -2.64 -19.54
CA ASP A 303 -25.21 -3.13 -20.71
C ASP A 303 -24.82 -4.58 -21.04
N GLU A 304 -25.78 -5.49 -20.87
CA GLU A 304 -25.55 -6.93 -21.08
C GLU A 304 -25.30 -7.30 -22.55
N GLU A 305 -25.87 -6.54 -23.48
CA GLU A 305 -25.68 -6.77 -24.92
C GLU A 305 -24.25 -6.37 -25.30
N LEU A 306 -23.79 -5.23 -24.85
CA LEU A 306 -22.41 -4.78 -25.01
C LEU A 306 -21.41 -5.79 -24.39
N LEU A 307 -21.64 -6.22 -23.16
CA LEU A 307 -20.73 -7.17 -22.49
C LEU A 307 -20.69 -8.52 -23.22
N ARG A 308 -21.80 -8.96 -23.82
CA ARG A 308 -21.87 -10.18 -24.62
C ARG A 308 -21.13 -10.01 -25.96
N GLU A 309 -21.31 -8.87 -26.63
CA GLU A 309 -20.61 -8.56 -27.89
C GLU A 309 -19.09 -8.51 -27.70
N LEU A 310 -18.64 -7.96 -26.57
CA LEU A 310 -17.23 -7.90 -26.20
C LEU A 310 -16.68 -9.26 -25.69
N GLY A 311 -17.53 -10.26 -25.50
CA GLY A 311 -17.13 -11.58 -25.02
C GLY A 311 -16.46 -11.55 -23.64
N ILE A 312 -17.04 -10.81 -22.69
CA ILE A 312 -16.45 -10.64 -21.35
C ILE A 312 -16.25 -11.99 -20.63
N ASP A 313 -17.10 -12.96 -20.91
CA ASP A 313 -16.98 -14.34 -20.41
C ASP A 313 -15.72 -15.09 -20.90
N HIS A 314 -15.03 -14.59 -21.90
CA HIS A 314 -13.76 -15.12 -22.41
C HIS A 314 -12.54 -14.34 -21.91
N HIS A 315 -12.73 -13.35 -21.03
CA HIS A 315 -11.62 -12.61 -20.45
C HIS A 315 -11.04 -13.35 -19.23
N ASP A 316 -9.74 -13.24 -19.06
CA ASP A 316 -9.02 -13.84 -17.92
C ASP A 316 -9.13 -12.96 -16.67
N ILE A 317 -9.25 -11.65 -16.89
CA ILE A 317 -9.26 -10.64 -15.82
C ILE A 317 -10.34 -9.60 -16.14
N ALA A 318 -11.09 -9.20 -15.11
CA ALA A 318 -11.99 -8.08 -15.15
C ALA A 318 -11.77 -7.15 -13.95
N VAL A 319 -11.56 -5.86 -14.19
CA VAL A 319 -11.28 -4.87 -13.14
C VAL A 319 -12.24 -3.71 -13.24
N ALA A 320 -12.98 -3.43 -12.14
CA ALA A 320 -13.83 -2.26 -12.03
C ALA A 320 -13.10 -1.10 -11.33
N ALA A 321 -12.89 0.00 -12.06
CA ALA A 321 -12.11 1.17 -11.64
C ALA A 321 -12.85 2.51 -11.86
N LEU A 322 -14.18 2.48 -11.83
CA LEU A 322 -15.04 3.66 -11.89
C LEU A 322 -15.02 4.44 -10.58
N ASP A 323 -15.64 5.62 -10.58
CA ASP A 323 -15.69 6.46 -9.38
C ASP A 323 -16.85 6.12 -8.41
N ASP A 324 -17.72 5.18 -8.77
CA ASP A 324 -18.84 4.71 -7.94
C ASP A 324 -18.57 3.32 -7.38
N ASP A 325 -18.49 3.21 -6.05
CA ASP A 325 -18.21 1.95 -5.35
C ASP A 325 -19.28 0.88 -5.58
N ASN A 326 -20.57 1.28 -5.61
CA ASN A 326 -21.68 0.34 -5.83
C ASN A 326 -21.65 -0.21 -7.27
N LEU A 327 -21.34 0.67 -8.22
CA LEU A 327 -21.20 0.28 -9.61
C LEU A 327 -20.02 -0.66 -9.80
N ASN A 328 -18.88 -0.38 -9.17
CA ASN A 328 -17.72 -1.27 -9.19
C ASN A 328 -18.03 -2.67 -8.62
N ILE A 329 -18.78 -2.72 -7.51
CA ILE A 329 -19.26 -3.99 -6.93
C ILE A 329 -20.16 -4.72 -7.91
N ALA A 330 -21.18 -4.05 -8.47
CA ALA A 330 -22.14 -4.66 -9.38
C ALA A 330 -21.47 -5.22 -10.65
N ILE A 331 -20.54 -4.47 -11.25
CA ILE A 331 -19.77 -4.89 -12.42
C ILE A 331 -18.90 -6.10 -12.11
N SER A 332 -18.15 -6.06 -10.99
CA SER A 332 -17.29 -7.16 -10.59
C SER A 332 -18.06 -8.45 -10.30
N MET A 333 -19.24 -8.34 -9.66
CA MET A 333 -20.14 -9.49 -9.45
C MET A 333 -20.61 -10.05 -10.79
N ARG A 334 -21.04 -9.20 -11.70
CA ARG A 334 -21.50 -9.61 -13.04
C ARG A 334 -20.39 -10.27 -13.86
N ALA A 335 -19.18 -9.74 -13.85
CA ALA A 335 -18.04 -10.35 -14.52
C ALA A 335 -17.75 -11.76 -13.96
N LYS A 336 -17.82 -11.89 -12.63
CA LYS A 336 -17.65 -13.18 -11.96
C LYS A 336 -18.76 -14.17 -12.34
N ASP A 337 -20.02 -13.75 -12.34
CA ASP A 337 -21.16 -14.58 -12.73
C ASP A 337 -21.07 -15.04 -14.19
N LYS A 338 -20.44 -14.23 -15.07
CA LYS A 338 -20.15 -14.62 -16.45
C LYS A 338 -18.96 -15.59 -16.58
N GLY A 339 -18.27 -15.92 -15.48
CA GLY A 339 -17.20 -16.90 -15.45
C GLY A 339 -15.79 -16.33 -15.56
N VAL A 340 -15.60 -14.99 -15.51
CA VAL A 340 -14.25 -14.40 -15.47
C VAL A 340 -13.52 -14.88 -14.21
N PRO A 341 -12.37 -15.57 -14.34
CA PRO A 341 -11.73 -16.23 -13.21
C PRO A 341 -11.10 -15.25 -12.22
N ARG A 342 -10.65 -14.08 -12.68
CA ARG A 342 -10.00 -13.06 -11.84
C ARG A 342 -10.75 -11.74 -11.94
N THR A 343 -11.47 -11.40 -10.88
CA THR A 343 -12.18 -10.12 -10.79
C THR A 343 -11.55 -9.24 -9.72
N GLY A 344 -11.40 -7.98 -9.99
CA GLY A 344 -10.87 -6.99 -9.06
C GLY A 344 -11.68 -5.70 -9.10
N LEU A 345 -11.65 -4.93 -8.00
CA LEU A 345 -12.34 -3.66 -7.95
C LEU A 345 -11.66 -2.68 -7.02
N LEU A 346 -11.78 -1.40 -7.35
CA LEU A 346 -11.35 -0.29 -6.50
C LEU A 346 -12.54 0.22 -5.68
N LEU A 347 -12.32 0.41 -4.38
CA LEU A 347 -13.30 0.97 -3.46
C LEU A 347 -12.73 2.18 -2.72
N LYS A 348 -13.57 3.17 -2.48
CA LYS A 348 -13.26 4.32 -1.62
C LYS A 348 -13.48 3.95 -0.15
N ASP A 349 -14.61 3.29 0.14
CA ASP A 349 -15.02 2.94 1.49
C ASP A 349 -14.36 1.64 1.99
N ARG A 350 -13.63 1.74 3.11
CA ARG A 350 -12.98 0.60 3.75
C ARG A 350 -13.99 -0.44 4.26
N ALA A 351 -15.15 -0.02 4.74
CA ALA A 351 -16.15 -0.95 5.27
C ALA A 351 -16.71 -1.87 4.16
N LEU A 352 -16.78 -1.36 2.92
CA LEU A 352 -17.19 -2.15 1.77
C LEU A 352 -16.16 -3.23 1.41
N VAL A 353 -14.87 -2.99 1.63
CA VAL A 353 -13.82 -3.98 1.36
C VAL A 353 -14.07 -5.27 2.15
N GLU A 354 -14.33 -5.15 3.46
CA GLU A 354 -14.60 -6.31 4.32
C GLU A 354 -15.91 -7.02 3.94
N ALA A 355 -16.94 -6.27 3.53
CA ALA A 355 -18.20 -6.82 3.06
C ALA A 355 -18.00 -7.58 1.74
N VAL A 356 -17.28 -7.01 0.79
CA VAL A 356 -16.97 -7.63 -0.52
C VAL A 356 -16.15 -8.90 -0.37
N HIS A 357 -15.17 -8.92 0.53
CA HIS A 357 -14.44 -10.15 0.87
C HIS A 357 -15.38 -11.27 1.33
N ARG A 358 -16.34 -10.95 2.21
CA ARG A 358 -17.30 -11.95 2.73
C ARG A 358 -18.23 -12.51 1.67
N ILE A 359 -18.60 -11.75 0.66
CA ILE A 359 -19.41 -12.24 -0.48
C ILE A 359 -18.57 -12.93 -1.56
N GLY A 360 -17.25 -13.04 -1.34
CA GLY A 360 -16.36 -13.84 -2.20
C GLY A 360 -16.01 -13.18 -3.54
N LEU A 361 -16.10 -11.86 -3.66
CA LEU A 361 -15.47 -11.12 -4.75
C LEU A 361 -13.95 -11.17 -4.60
N THR A 362 -13.26 -11.35 -5.71
CA THR A 362 -11.90 -11.86 -5.70
C THR A 362 -10.87 -10.89 -5.15
N ARG A 363 -10.92 -9.58 -5.52
CA ARG A 363 -9.89 -8.65 -5.08
C ARG A 363 -10.41 -7.21 -4.96
N PRO A 364 -10.96 -6.82 -3.80
CA PRO A 364 -11.22 -5.43 -3.50
C PRO A 364 -9.94 -4.74 -3.01
N VAL A 365 -9.63 -3.54 -3.51
CA VAL A 365 -8.57 -2.67 -3.01
C VAL A 365 -9.15 -1.35 -2.53
N SER A 366 -8.83 -0.97 -1.28
CA SER A 366 -9.23 0.32 -0.73
C SER A 366 -8.26 1.41 -1.17
N ARG A 367 -8.70 2.31 -2.07
CA ARG A 367 -7.93 3.49 -2.49
C ARG A 367 -7.46 4.33 -1.29
N ARG A 368 -8.30 4.47 -0.27
CA ARG A 368 -8.00 5.25 0.93
C ARG A 368 -6.96 4.59 1.83
N LEU A 369 -7.06 3.28 2.03
CA LEU A 369 -6.09 2.56 2.86
C LEU A 369 -4.68 2.59 2.23
N VAL A 370 -4.58 2.42 0.91
CA VAL A 370 -3.30 2.54 0.19
C VAL A 370 -2.74 3.94 0.35
N THR A 371 -3.57 4.99 0.18
CA THR A 371 -3.14 6.38 0.37
C THR A 371 -2.65 6.65 1.79
N VAL A 372 -3.35 6.13 2.82
CA VAL A 372 -2.90 6.23 4.22
C VAL A 372 -1.52 5.59 4.38
N THR A 373 -1.32 4.40 3.83
CA THR A 373 -0.03 3.68 3.90
C THR A 373 1.08 4.46 3.19
N SER A 374 0.82 5.04 2.01
CA SER A 374 1.80 5.86 1.29
C SER A 374 2.18 7.14 2.05
N ILE A 375 1.22 7.78 2.74
CA ILE A 375 1.51 8.91 3.62
C ILE A 375 2.35 8.48 4.83
N LEU A 376 1.98 7.37 5.48
CA LEU A 376 2.76 6.84 6.61
C LEU A 376 4.19 6.49 6.20
N LYS A 377 4.38 5.90 5.01
CA LYS A 377 5.70 5.69 4.42
C LYS A 377 6.50 6.99 4.35
N SER A 378 5.89 8.08 3.89
CA SER A 378 6.55 9.40 3.82
C SER A 378 6.82 10.02 5.20
N ILE A 379 6.00 9.73 6.21
CA ILE A 379 6.22 10.18 7.60
C ILE A 379 7.43 9.47 8.22
N HIS A 380 7.61 8.18 7.91
CA HIS A 380 8.68 7.34 8.46
C HIS A 380 9.97 7.34 7.61
N MET A 381 10.15 8.34 6.75
CA MET A 381 11.32 8.43 5.85
C MET A 381 12.67 8.64 6.55
N ASN A 382 12.70 8.91 7.86
CA ASN A 382 13.94 8.84 8.64
C ASN A 382 14.46 7.40 8.79
N VAL A 383 13.62 6.40 8.48
CA VAL A 383 14.04 5.04 8.15
C VAL A 383 14.14 4.96 6.63
N PRO A 384 15.35 4.99 6.04
CA PRO A 384 15.51 4.98 4.59
C PRO A 384 15.00 3.65 4.02
N GLY A 385 13.75 3.64 3.55
CA GLY A 385 13.17 2.43 2.97
C GLY A 385 11.66 2.44 2.84
N THR A 386 11.06 1.26 2.83
CA THR A 386 9.61 1.08 2.71
C THR A 386 8.95 0.98 4.08
N TYR A 387 7.75 1.51 4.19
CA TYR A 387 6.85 1.29 5.32
C TYR A 387 5.54 0.71 4.80
N GLN A 388 5.07 -0.39 5.36
CA GLN A 388 3.85 -1.03 4.91
C GLN A 388 3.07 -1.65 6.08
N VAL A 389 1.78 -1.36 6.14
CA VAL A 389 0.84 -2.02 7.03
C VAL A 389 0.36 -3.30 6.36
N ILE A 390 0.28 -4.39 7.10
CA ILE A 390 -0.30 -5.65 6.64
C ILE A 390 -1.78 -5.67 7.07
N PRO A 391 -2.75 -5.37 6.17
CA PRO A 391 -4.13 -5.12 6.57
C PRO A 391 -4.78 -6.25 7.38
N PRO A 392 -4.58 -7.53 7.05
CA PRO A 392 -5.14 -8.64 7.84
C PRO A 392 -4.50 -8.80 9.22
N ILE A 393 -3.28 -8.27 9.44
CA ILE A 393 -2.57 -8.32 10.72
C ILE A 393 -2.02 -6.92 11.06
N PRO A 394 -2.87 -5.93 11.38
CA PRO A 394 -2.46 -4.53 11.49
C PRO A 394 -1.52 -4.22 12.66
N ALA A 395 -1.34 -5.17 13.57
CA ALA A 395 -0.35 -5.07 14.66
C ALA A 395 1.09 -5.30 14.20
N ILE A 396 1.28 -5.90 13.02
CA ILE A 396 2.58 -6.14 12.40
C ILE A 396 2.73 -5.21 11.20
N ILE A 397 3.89 -4.61 11.09
CA ILE A 397 4.27 -3.76 9.96
C ILE A 397 5.53 -4.31 9.31
N SER A 398 5.68 -3.98 8.03
CA SER A 398 6.93 -4.20 7.29
C SER A 398 7.63 -2.86 7.10
N ILE A 399 8.93 -2.84 7.33
CA ILE A 399 9.81 -1.73 6.96
C ILE A 399 11.03 -2.26 6.23
N SER A 400 11.68 -1.41 5.44
CA SER A 400 13.04 -1.70 4.97
C SER A 400 14.00 -0.61 5.41
N ALA A 401 15.27 -0.94 5.56
CA ALA A 401 16.30 0.01 5.89
C ALA A 401 17.60 -0.34 5.16
N GLU A 402 18.32 0.67 4.70
CA GLU A 402 19.66 0.53 4.18
C GLU A 402 20.67 0.52 5.33
N VAL A 403 21.59 -0.41 5.29
CA VAL A 403 22.58 -0.61 6.34
C VAL A 403 23.79 0.29 6.10
N ASN A 404 24.05 1.21 7.01
CA ASN A 404 25.19 2.11 6.98
C ASN A 404 26.29 1.71 7.98
N HIS A 405 27.47 2.33 7.86
CA HIS A 405 28.62 2.04 8.72
C HIS A 405 28.38 2.27 10.21
N ASP A 406 27.45 3.15 10.57
CA ASP A 406 27.19 3.57 11.96
C ASP A 406 26.25 2.60 12.70
N HIS A 407 25.61 1.68 11.99
CA HIS A 407 24.70 0.73 12.59
C HIS A 407 25.43 -0.34 13.41
N LYS A 408 25.03 -0.50 14.66
CA LYS A 408 25.66 -1.41 15.65
C LYS A 408 25.53 -2.90 15.32
N PHE A 409 24.65 -3.24 14.38
CA PHE A 409 24.41 -4.63 13.96
C PHE A 409 25.18 -5.01 12.68
N VAL A 410 26.00 -4.11 12.14
CA VAL A 410 26.91 -4.41 11.01
C VAL A 410 27.91 -5.50 11.44
N GLY A 411 28.05 -6.52 10.61
CA GLY A 411 28.90 -7.69 10.89
C GLY A 411 28.26 -8.74 11.79
N ASN A 412 27.11 -8.46 12.40
CA ASN A 412 26.39 -9.43 13.21
C ASN A 412 25.68 -10.48 12.32
N SER A 413 25.43 -11.65 12.92
CA SER A 413 24.54 -12.64 12.31
C SER A 413 23.12 -12.07 12.15
N VAL A 414 22.33 -12.67 11.25
CA VAL A 414 20.91 -12.29 11.10
C VAL A 414 20.18 -12.40 12.43
N LYS A 415 20.39 -13.47 13.18
CA LYS A 415 19.73 -13.70 14.47
C LYS A 415 20.07 -12.64 15.52
N ASP A 416 21.37 -12.31 15.67
CA ASP A 416 21.79 -11.29 16.63
C ASP A 416 21.24 -9.90 16.23
N SER A 417 21.12 -9.63 14.93
CA SER A 417 20.52 -8.41 14.40
C SER A 417 19.01 -8.36 14.66
N GLU A 418 18.28 -9.47 14.50
CA GLU A 418 16.87 -9.60 14.84
C GLU A 418 16.60 -9.31 16.33
N ASP A 419 17.44 -9.89 17.21
CA ASP A 419 17.33 -9.67 18.66
C ASP A 419 17.61 -8.20 19.03
N ALA A 420 18.62 -7.59 18.43
CA ALA A 420 18.96 -6.18 18.64
C ALA A 420 17.85 -5.23 18.17
N LEU A 421 17.24 -5.52 17.02
CA LEU A 421 16.18 -4.74 16.41
C LEU A 421 14.77 -5.12 16.90
N ARG A 422 14.62 -6.17 17.72
CA ARG A 422 13.30 -6.70 18.16
C ARG A 422 12.35 -6.91 16.98
N SER A 423 12.87 -7.48 15.91
CA SER A 423 12.18 -7.65 14.64
C SER A 423 12.53 -8.99 14.01
N ARG A 424 11.90 -9.33 12.88
CA ARG A 424 12.30 -10.47 12.06
C ARG A 424 12.81 -9.94 10.73
N ILE A 425 14.04 -10.29 10.38
CA ILE A 425 14.59 -10.03 9.05
C ILE A 425 13.97 -11.05 8.10
N VAL A 426 13.17 -10.56 7.16
CA VAL A 426 12.43 -11.43 6.22
C VAL A 426 13.13 -11.56 4.88
N MET A 427 14.01 -10.60 4.56
CA MET A 427 14.78 -10.57 3.33
C MET A 427 15.98 -9.63 3.47
N VAL A 428 17.04 -9.92 2.74
CA VAL A 428 18.21 -9.04 2.58
C VAL A 428 18.44 -8.83 1.09
N GLU A 429 18.47 -7.60 0.66
CA GLU A 429 18.84 -7.19 -0.68
C GLU A 429 20.31 -6.74 -0.64
N ARG A 430 21.14 -7.31 -1.49
CA ARG A 430 22.58 -7.02 -1.57
C ARG A 430 22.98 -6.81 -3.00
N HIS A 431 23.82 -5.83 -3.25
CA HIS A 431 24.48 -5.68 -4.55
C HIS A 431 25.70 -6.59 -4.61
N ASP A 432 25.80 -7.39 -5.65
CA ASP A 432 26.97 -8.20 -5.91
C ASP A 432 28.13 -7.36 -6.51
N ASP A 433 29.28 -7.95 -6.67
CA ASP A 433 30.49 -7.29 -7.22
C ASP A 433 30.28 -6.76 -8.66
N THR A 434 29.23 -7.18 -9.34
CA THR A 434 28.85 -6.70 -10.69
C THR A 434 27.86 -5.56 -10.65
N GLY A 435 27.37 -5.18 -9.47
CA GLY A 435 26.31 -4.18 -9.26
C GLY A 435 24.91 -4.75 -9.48
N THR A 436 24.77 -6.08 -9.62
CA THR A 436 23.48 -6.74 -9.75
C THR A 436 22.85 -6.90 -8.36
N THR A 437 21.58 -6.55 -8.25
CA THR A 437 20.81 -6.71 -7.01
C THR A 437 20.39 -8.17 -6.81
N VAL A 438 20.76 -8.76 -5.68
CA VAL A 438 20.42 -10.14 -5.32
C VAL A 438 19.56 -10.14 -4.05
N MET A 439 18.43 -10.86 -4.11
CA MET A 439 17.52 -11.05 -2.98
C MET A 439 17.87 -12.32 -2.21
N LEU A 440 18.43 -12.17 -1.02
CA LEU A 440 18.93 -13.27 -0.19
C LEU A 440 17.89 -13.69 0.86
N LYS A 441 17.81 -15.00 1.11
CA LYS A 441 17.07 -15.53 2.27
C LYS A 441 17.85 -15.27 3.55
N PRO A 442 17.19 -14.89 4.66
CA PRO A 442 17.90 -14.60 5.92
C PRO A 442 18.84 -15.73 6.38
N HIS A 443 18.42 -16.99 6.23
CA HIS A 443 19.22 -18.13 6.65
C HIS A 443 20.45 -18.43 5.74
N THR A 444 20.55 -17.78 4.56
CA THR A 444 21.74 -17.88 3.68
C THR A 444 22.73 -16.74 3.88
N VAL A 445 22.39 -15.78 4.74
CA VAL A 445 23.20 -14.60 5.04
C VAL A 445 24.02 -14.87 6.29
N GLU A 446 25.34 -14.93 6.17
CA GLU A 446 26.25 -15.15 7.32
C GLU A 446 26.28 -13.92 8.23
N SER A 447 26.39 -12.73 7.65
CA SER A 447 26.39 -11.47 8.39
C SER A 447 25.77 -10.34 7.58
N ILE A 448 25.19 -9.38 8.31
CA ILE A 448 24.65 -8.13 7.73
C ILE A 448 25.83 -7.21 7.38
N GLN A 449 25.83 -6.68 6.16
CA GLN A 449 26.92 -5.85 5.61
C GLN A 449 26.45 -4.43 5.33
N VAL A 450 27.39 -3.52 5.31
CA VAL A 450 27.11 -2.13 4.85
C VAL A 450 26.70 -2.15 3.39
N GLY A 451 25.65 -1.39 3.06
CA GLY A 451 25.04 -1.36 1.73
C GLY A 451 23.93 -2.42 1.54
N ASP A 452 23.76 -3.36 2.47
CA ASP A 452 22.57 -4.22 2.47
C ASP A 452 21.32 -3.39 2.66
N ARG A 453 20.24 -3.74 1.97
CA ARG A 453 18.89 -3.31 2.34
C ARG A 453 18.19 -4.47 3.03
N ILE A 454 17.89 -4.29 4.31
CA ILE A 454 17.18 -5.29 5.11
C ILE A 454 15.68 -5.00 5.14
N TYR A 455 14.87 -6.03 5.00
CA TYR A 455 13.42 -5.96 5.12
C TYR A 455 13.01 -6.63 6.43
N LEU A 456 12.26 -5.89 7.24
CA LEU A 456 11.95 -6.25 8.62
C LEU A 456 10.44 -6.37 8.81
N PHE A 457 10.01 -7.39 9.53
CA PHE A 457 8.70 -7.40 10.17
C PHE A 457 8.86 -7.12 11.65
N LEU A 458 8.04 -6.25 12.21
CA LEU A 458 8.07 -5.87 13.61
C LEU A 458 6.67 -5.57 14.14
N ALA A 459 6.52 -5.68 15.47
CA ALA A 459 5.33 -5.19 16.12
C ALA A 459 5.27 -3.66 16.03
N ARG A 460 4.13 -3.11 15.67
CA ARG A 460 3.94 -1.66 15.53
C ARG A 460 4.33 -0.87 16.79
N ASP A 461 4.11 -1.46 17.97
CA ASP A 461 4.50 -0.86 19.25
C ASP A 461 6.02 -0.70 19.44
N ASP A 462 6.83 -1.49 18.72
CA ASP A 462 8.29 -1.42 18.78
C ASP A 462 8.92 -0.51 17.72
N LEU A 463 8.13 0.05 16.78
CA LEU A 463 8.62 0.86 15.67
C LEU A 463 9.58 1.97 16.12
N LYS A 464 9.23 2.75 17.17
CA LYS A 464 10.10 3.82 17.69
C LYS A 464 11.48 3.35 18.13
N LYS A 465 11.56 2.13 18.67
CA LYS A 465 12.84 1.56 19.15
C LYS A 465 13.70 1.13 17.97
N VAL A 466 13.02 0.56 16.94
CA VAL A 466 13.68 0.14 15.70
C VAL A 466 14.18 1.37 14.93
N GLU A 467 13.36 2.40 14.76
CA GLU A 467 13.78 3.68 14.15
C GLU A 467 15.04 4.22 14.82
N LYS A 468 15.03 4.30 16.18
CA LYS A 468 16.19 4.78 16.94
C LYS A 468 17.43 3.90 16.76
N ALA A 469 17.28 2.60 16.56
CA ALA A 469 18.39 1.69 16.33
C ALA A 469 18.94 1.80 14.89
N LEU A 470 18.11 2.26 13.95
CA LEU A 470 18.47 2.53 12.56
C LEU A 470 18.98 3.97 12.32
N GLU A 471 18.80 4.89 13.26
CA GLU A 471 19.34 6.24 13.23
C GLU A 471 20.78 6.35 13.76
N ASN A 472 21.28 5.32 14.48
CA ASN A 472 22.59 5.25 15.13
C ASN A 472 23.40 4.05 14.59
#